data_14d26b85755ad0b69b1a58beca2bec42
#
_entry.id   14d26b85755ad0b69b1a58beca2bec42
#
_cell.length_a   1.000
_cell.length_b   1.000
_cell.length_c   1.000
_cell.angle_alpha   90.00
_cell.angle_beta   90.00
_cell.angle_gamma   90.00
#
_symmetry.space_group_name_H-M   'P 1'
#
loop_
_entity.id
_entity.type
_entity.pdbx_description
1 polymer ?
#
loop_
_entity_poly.entity_id
_entity_poly.type
_entity_poly.pdbx_seq_one_letter_code
_entity_poly.pdbx_strand_id
1 'polypeptide(L)'
;QMKTYGPGLSLLLLPWLVAGCVSGESTPSDENPTWYRDIKPLVSQRCEGCHTPHGIGPFTLSSYDDAKAHAAAIADSVQSRRMPPWMPSDDCQQFAPDRRLSQQEIDRVVAWAKNGAPLGNQADERPTLPQKVSLDNPSATLDWGSAYTPSTTKSDDYHCFLIDPKLQKDQDLIAYEVVPDQRHEVHHALIFSAPMSDAQAKDAA
;
A
#
# COMPACT_ATOMS: atom_id res chain seq x y z
N GLN A 1 -53.64 45.19 52.99
CA GLN A 1 -53.24 43.81 53.34
C GLN A 1 -51.96 43.43 52.52
N MET A 2 -50.84 43.46 53.18
CA MET A 2 -49.54 43.07 52.60
C MET A 2 -49.35 41.58 52.82
N LYS A 3 -49.11 40.84 51.73
CA LYS A 3 -48.67 39.44 51.79
C LYS A 3 -47.17 39.41 51.51
N THR A 4 -46.39 38.98 52.47
CA THR A 4 -44.96 38.71 52.41
C THR A 4 -44.70 37.34 51.83
N TYR A 5 -43.91 37.30 50.74
CA TYR A 5 -43.35 36.03 50.19
C TYR A 5 -41.93 35.86 50.69
N GLY A 6 -41.65 34.74 51.34
CA GLY A 6 -40.33 34.36 51.80
C GLY A 6 -39.46 33.79 50.67
N PRO A 7 -38.12 33.86 50.76
CA PRO A 7 -37.24 33.41 49.73
C PRO A 7 -37.12 31.88 49.71
N GLY A 8 -37.50 31.29 48.57
CA GLY A 8 -37.26 29.89 48.27
C GLY A 8 -35.81 29.64 47.92
N LEU A 9 -35.15 28.79 48.70
CA LEU A 9 -33.78 28.33 48.50
C LEU A 9 -33.74 27.34 47.33
N SER A 10 -33.35 27.79 46.13
CA SER A 10 -33.14 26.91 44.97
C SER A 10 -31.79 26.22 45.08
N LEU A 11 -31.81 24.92 45.36
CA LEU A 11 -30.64 24.03 45.34
C LEU A 11 -30.27 23.74 43.90
N LEU A 12 -29.20 24.37 43.41
CA LEU A 12 -28.63 24.07 42.08
C LEU A 12 -27.78 22.78 42.21
N LEU A 13 -28.36 21.69 41.74
CA LEU A 13 -27.62 20.45 41.47
C LEU A 13 -26.74 20.62 40.24
N LEU A 14 -25.45 20.81 40.41
CA LEU A 14 -24.48 20.70 39.30
C LEU A 14 -24.28 19.22 38.92
N PRO A 15 -24.50 18.85 37.66
CA PRO A 15 -24.11 17.53 37.20
C PRO A 15 -22.56 17.46 37.11
N TRP A 16 -21.97 16.53 37.86
CA TRP A 16 -20.57 16.16 37.69
C TRP A 16 -20.41 15.46 36.33
N LEU A 17 -19.82 16.15 35.36
CA LEU A 17 -19.30 15.53 34.14
C LEU A 17 -18.07 14.73 34.51
N VAL A 18 -18.26 13.41 34.67
CA VAL A 18 -17.14 12.47 34.70
C VAL A 18 -16.61 12.37 33.28
N ALA A 19 -15.53 13.09 32.99
CA ALA A 19 -14.75 12.87 31.81
C ALA A 19 -14.04 11.51 31.95
N GLY A 20 -14.68 10.44 31.50
CA GLY A 20 -14.08 9.15 31.36
C GLY A 20 -12.98 9.25 30.29
N CYS A 21 -11.71 9.17 30.70
CA CYS A 21 -10.64 8.81 29.78
C CYS A 21 -10.97 7.44 29.23
N VAL A 22 -11.40 7.38 27.97
CA VAL A 22 -11.45 6.12 27.23
C VAL A 22 -10.00 5.74 26.99
N SER A 23 -9.44 4.95 27.91
CA SER A 23 -8.24 4.18 27.65
C SER A 23 -8.57 3.29 26.47
N GLY A 24 -7.95 3.51 25.31
CA GLY A 24 -8.08 2.59 24.18
C GLY A 24 -7.62 1.21 24.65
N GLU A 25 -8.57 0.34 24.98
CA GLU A 25 -8.29 -1.06 25.23
C GLU A 25 -7.73 -1.65 23.94
N SER A 26 -6.43 -1.95 23.97
CA SER A 26 -5.82 -2.81 22.98
C SER A 26 -6.59 -4.13 22.97
N THR A 27 -7.20 -4.45 21.83
CA THR A 27 -7.89 -5.73 21.70
C THR A 27 -6.87 -6.87 21.86
N PRO A 28 -7.20 -8.00 22.50
CA PRO A 28 -6.27 -9.12 22.74
C PRO A 28 -5.57 -9.65 21.49
N SER A 29 -6.08 -9.31 20.30
CA SER A 29 -5.48 -9.64 19.00
C SER A 29 -4.18 -8.88 18.71
N ASP A 30 -3.93 -7.73 19.34
CA ASP A 30 -2.74 -6.92 19.06
C ASP A 30 -1.51 -7.39 19.84
N GLU A 31 -1.70 -8.10 20.98
CA GLU A 31 -0.60 -8.61 21.80
C GLU A 31 0.04 -9.91 21.25
N ASN A 32 -0.75 -10.77 20.60
CA ASN A 32 -0.29 -12.05 20.05
C ASN A 32 -0.79 -12.26 18.63
N PRO A 33 -0.27 -11.53 17.66
CA PRO A 33 -0.68 -11.65 16.27
C PRO A 33 -0.25 -13.00 15.69
N THR A 34 -1.08 -13.54 14.79
CA THR A 34 -0.81 -14.80 14.09
C THR A 34 -0.86 -14.60 12.59
N TRP A 35 -0.26 -15.54 11.83
CA TRP A 35 -0.23 -15.46 10.38
C TRP A 35 -1.63 -15.37 9.78
N TYR A 36 -2.47 -16.36 10.02
CA TYR A 36 -3.79 -16.42 9.38
C TYR A 36 -4.70 -15.26 9.71
N ARG A 37 -4.74 -14.89 10.99
CA ARG A 37 -5.67 -13.86 11.43
C ARG A 37 -5.21 -12.45 11.09
N ASP A 38 -3.90 -12.16 11.23
CA ASP A 38 -3.40 -10.79 11.29
C ASP A 38 -2.41 -10.44 10.19
N ILE A 39 -1.48 -11.36 9.87
CA ILE A 39 -0.34 -11.05 9.02
C ILE A 39 -0.63 -11.35 7.56
N LYS A 40 -1.23 -12.48 7.24
CA LYS A 40 -1.57 -12.87 5.87
C LYS A 40 -2.43 -11.81 5.17
N PRO A 41 -3.50 -11.28 5.76
CA PRO A 41 -4.28 -10.21 5.15
C PRO A 41 -3.46 -8.95 4.86
N LEU A 42 -2.58 -8.58 5.79
CA LEU A 42 -1.71 -7.42 5.64
C LEU A 42 -0.68 -7.62 4.53
N VAL A 43 0.00 -8.78 4.52
CA VAL A 43 0.98 -9.16 3.50
C VAL A 43 0.33 -9.15 2.12
N SER A 44 -0.85 -9.75 1.98
CA SER A 44 -1.57 -9.78 0.71
C SER A 44 -1.92 -8.39 0.18
N GLN A 45 -2.30 -7.47 1.07
CA GLN A 45 -2.69 -6.12 0.69
C GLN A 45 -1.51 -5.18 0.43
N ARG A 46 -0.39 -5.35 1.13
CA ARG A 46 0.69 -4.36 1.17
C ARG A 46 2.01 -4.85 0.59
N CYS A 47 2.23 -6.16 0.54
CA CYS A 47 3.53 -6.74 0.22
C CYS A 47 3.53 -7.58 -1.06
N GLU A 48 2.52 -8.44 -1.26
CA GLU A 48 2.47 -9.39 -2.39
C GLU A 48 2.45 -8.72 -3.76
N GLY A 49 2.03 -7.46 -3.87
CA GLY A 49 2.12 -6.73 -5.14
C GLY A 49 3.54 -6.71 -5.74
N CYS A 50 4.57 -6.79 -4.89
CA CYS A 50 5.97 -6.85 -5.29
C CYS A 50 6.62 -8.18 -4.92
N HIS A 51 6.28 -8.76 -3.75
CA HIS A 51 6.84 -9.99 -3.21
C HIS A 51 6.01 -11.22 -3.61
N THR A 52 5.79 -11.39 -4.88
CA THR A 52 5.09 -12.53 -5.51
C THR A 52 6.06 -13.31 -6.40
N PRO A 53 5.78 -14.57 -6.75
CA PRO A 53 6.59 -15.29 -7.72
C PRO A 53 6.72 -14.48 -9.02
N HIS A 54 7.96 -14.28 -9.48
CA HIS A 54 8.29 -13.40 -10.62
C HIS A 54 7.96 -11.91 -10.42
N GLY A 55 7.76 -11.46 -9.18
CA GLY A 55 7.66 -10.04 -8.85
C GLY A 55 9.02 -9.38 -8.70
N ILE A 56 9.03 -8.05 -8.52
CA ILE A 56 10.26 -7.26 -8.37
C ILE A 56 10.94 -7.48 -7.00
N GLY A 57 10.22 -7.98 -6.01
CA GLY A 57 10.79 -8.25 -4.69
C GLY A 57 11.82 -9.37 -4.74
N PRO A 58 12.93 -9.30 -3.96
CA PRO A 58 14.01 -10.27 -4.02
C PRO A 58 13.64 -11.67 -3.50
N PHE A 59 12.48 -11.82 -2.88
CA PHE A 59 11.90 -13.07 -2.38
C PHE A 59 10.39 -12.97 -2.35
N THR A 60 9.71 -14.11 -2.30
CA THR A 60 8.25 -14.16 -2.20
C THR A 60 7.77 -14.03 -0.75
N LEU A 61 6.54 -13.55 -0.58
CA LEU A 61 5.83 -13.55 0.70
C LEU A 61 4.43 -14.20 0.57
N SER A 62 4.23 -14.97 -0.48
CA SER A 62 2.93 -15.55 -0.81
C SER A 62 2.56 -16.74 0.09
N SER A 63 3.49 -17.26 0.89
CA SER A 63 3.25 -18.35 1.81
C SER A 63 3.67 -18.00 3.24
N TYR A 64 3.13 -18.76 4.20
CA TYR A 64 3.57 -18.68 5.58
C TYR A 64 5.06 -18.99 5.76
N ASP A 65 5.54 -20.03 5.08
CA ASP A 65 6.94 -20.46 5.21
C ASP A 65 7.90 -19.40 4.68
N ASP A 66 7.57 -18.74 3.56
CA ASP A 66 8.33 -17.61 3.04
C ASP A 66 8.35 -16.45 4.02
N ALA A 67 7.19 -16.06 4.52
CA ALA A 67 7.07 -14.94 5.46
C ALA A 67 7.80 -15.23 6.78
N LYS A 68 7.70 -16.47 7.29
CA LYS A 68 8.38 -16.89 8.52
C LYS A 68 9.90 -16.91 8.35
N ALA A 69 10.40 -17.41 7.23
CA ALA A 69 11.84 -17.42 6.94
C ALA A 69 12.44 -16.01 6.94
N HIS A 70 11.63 -14.99 6.58
CA HIS A 70 12.07 -13.61 6.48
C HIS A 70 11.52 -12.72 7.62
N ALA A 71 10.89 -13.28 8.64
CA ALA A 71 10.15 -12.52 9.66
C ALA A 71 10.96 -11.40 10.33
N ALA A 72 12.21 -11.66 10.68
CA ALA A 72 13.09 -10.66 11.28
C ALA A 72 13.42 -9.52 10.32
N ALA A 73 13.71 -9.83 9.04
CA ALA A 73 14.00 -8.84 8.02
C ALA A 73 12.75 -8.00 7.66
N ILE A 74 11.58 -8.63 7.64
CA ILE A 74 10.29 -7.93 7.46
C ILE A 74 10.09 -6.94 8.60
N ALA A 75 10.21 -7.38 9.86
CA ALA A 75 10.03 -6.54 11.03
C ALA A 75 10.97 -5.32 11.01
N ASP A 76 12.26 -5.52 10.74
CA ASP A 76 13.26 -4.44 10.62
C ASP A 76 12.89 -3.45 9.49
N SER A 77 12.49 -3.98 8.34
CA SER A 77 12.17 -3.16 7.17
C SER A 77 10.89 -2.33 7.36
N VAL A 78 9.84 -2.88 7.99
CA VAL A 78 8.63 -2.11 8.27
C VAL A 78 8.83 -1.13 9.42
N GLN A 79 9.59 -1.50 10.46
CA GLN A 79 9.88 -0.63 11.59
C GLN A 79 10.70 0.59 11.18
N SER A 80 11.66 0.41 10.28
CA SER A 80 12.45 1.50 9.69
C SER A 80 11.74 2.22 8.52
N ARG A 81 10.49 1.85 8.22
CA ARG A 81 9.68 2.40 7.12
C ARG A 81 10.32 2.31 5.73
N ARG A 82 11.25 1.38 5.54
CA ARG A 82 11.79 1.05 4.20
C ARG A 82 10.80 0.27 3.36
N MET A 83 9.89 -0.49 4.02
CA MET A 83 8.85 -1.28 3.36
C MET A 83 7.46 -1.00 3.96
N PRO A 84 6.42 -0.91 3.13
CA PRO A 84 6.48 -0.75 1.66
C PRO A 84 7.20 0.54 1.26
N PRO A 85 7.90 0.57 0.10
CA PRO A 85 8.57 1.78 -0.35
C PRO A 85 7.53 2.86 -0.67
N TRP A 86 7.72 4.06 -0.08
CA TRP A 86 6.83 5.20 -0.28
C TRP A 86 7.63 6.49 -0.20
N MET A 87 7.86 7.09 -1.36
CA MET A 87 8.67 8.31 -1.48
C MET A 87 7.89 9.63 -1.36
N PRO A 88 6.58 9.69 -1.69
CA PRO A 88 5.85 10.96 -1.64
C PRO A 88 5.81 11.57 -0.25
N SER A 89 6.02 12.90 -0.16
CA SER A 89 5.81 13.70 1.04
C SER A 89 4.33 14.10 1.15
N ASP A 90 3.82 14.15 2.37
CA ASP A 90 2.47 14.65 2.65
C ASP A 90 2.37 16.18 2.49
N ASP A 91 3.52 16.88 2.42
CA ASP A 91 3.57 18.33 2.35
C ASP A 91 3.11 18.91 1.01
N CYS A 92 3.14 18.11 -0.05
CA CYS A 92 2.76 18.55 -1.38
C CYS A 92 1.34 18.16 -1.75
N GLN A 93 1.04 16.85 -1.66
CA GLN A 93 -0.21 16.29 -2.13
C GLN A 93 -0.43 14.91 -1.49
N GLN A 94 -1.69 14.59 -1.20
CA GLN A 94 -2.06 13.23 -0.81
C GLN A 94 -2.23 12.37 -2.05
N PHE A 95 -1.60 11.20 -2.03
CA PHE A 95 -1.70 10.20 -3.09
C PHE A 95 -2.60 9.04 -2.65
N ALA A 96 -3.41 8.56 -3.58
CA ALA A 96 -4.23 7.37 -3.38
C ALA A 96 -3.88 6.32 -4.46
N PRO A 97 -3.71 5.05 -4.08
CA PRO A 97 -3.71 4.54 -2.71
C PRO A 97 -2.39 4.81 -1.96
N ASP A 98 -2.48 5.18 -0.70
CA ASP A 98 -1.31 5.23 0.19
C ASP A 98 -0.89 3.80 0.57
N ARG A 99 0.38 3.47 0.31
CA ARG A 99 0.93 2.13 0.58
C ARG A 99 1.56 2.00 1.97
N ARG A 100 1.75 3.11 2.68
CA ARG A 100 2.38 3.09 4.00
C ARG A 100 1.57 2.22 4.97
N LEU A 101 2.29 1.58 5.86
CA LEU A 101 1.69 0.93 7.01
C LEU A 101 1.40 1.96 8.11
N SER A 102 0.25 1.84 8.74
CA SER A 102 -0.04 2.53 9.99
C SER A 102 0.90 2.05 11.10
N GLN A 103 1.05 2.82 12.18
CA GLN A 103 1.87 2.40 13.29
C GLN A 103 1.37 1.09 13.91
N GLN A 104 0.06 0.92 14.01
CA GLN A 104 -0.55 -0.30 14.52
C GLN A 104 -0.22 -1.53 13.64
N GLU A 105 -0.24 -1.37 12.30
CA GLU A 105 0.17 -2.45 11.39
C GLU A 105 1.64 -2.81 11.55
N ILE A 106 2.50 -1.80 11.70
CA ILE A 106 3.94 -2.01 11.98
C ILE A 106 4.14 -2.77 13.28
N ASP A 107 3.52 -2.31 14.36
CA ASP A 107 3.65 -2.92 15.69
C ASP A 107 3.17 -4.37 15.68
N ARG A 108 2.11 -4.66 14.95
CA ARG A 108 1.57 -6.01 14.76
C ARG A 108 2.55 -6.94 14.05
N VAL A 109 3.17 -6.49 12.97
CA VAL A 109 4.19 -7.27 12.24
C VAL A 109 5.41 -7.51 13.11
N VAL A 110 5.87 -6.48 13.82
CA VAL A 110 7.03 -6.58 14.72
C VAL A 110 6.74 -7.54 15.88
N ALA A 111 5.56 -7.47 16.49
CA ALA A 111 5.15 -8.39 17.55
C ALA A 111 5.08 -9.84 17.04
N TRP A 112 4.50 -10.06 15.86
CA TRP A 112 4.45 -11.38 15.24
C TRP A 112 5.85 -11.98 15.05
N ALA A 113 6.77 -11.23 14.48
CA ALA A 113 8.14 -11.68 14.26
C ALA A 113 8.86 -11.99 15.57
N LYS A 114 8.74 -11.10 16.59
CA LYS A 114 9.34 -11.28 17.93
C LYS A 114 8.79 -12.50 18.67
N ASN A 115 7.53 -12.84 18.45
CA ASN A 115 6.87 -13.99 19.07
C ASN A 115 7.14 -15.33 18.35
N GLY A 116 8.12 -15.37 17.43
CA GLY A 116 8.50 -16.58 16.70
C GLY A 116 7.62 -16.86 15.48
N ALA A 117 6.95 -15.84 14.98
CA ALA A 117 6.11 -15.90 13.79
C ALA A 117 5.03 -17.01 13.86
N PRO A 118 4.12 -16.99 14.83
CA PRO A 118 3.13 -18.05 15.00
C PRO A 118 2.18 -18.14 13.82
N LEU A 119 1.86 -19.38 13.40
CA LEU A 119 0.94 -19.66 12.28
C LEU A 119 -0.49 -19.28 12.62
N GLY A 120 -0.95 -19.61 13.84
CA GLY A 120 -2.35 -19.47 14.24
C GLY A 120 -3.25 -20.56 13.65
N ASN A 121 -4.55 -20.38 13.83
CA ASN A 121 -5.56 -21.30 13.32
C ASN A 121 -6.05 -20.82 11.93
N GLN A 122 -6.06 -21.71 10.96
CA GLN A 122 -6.56 -21.42 9.63
C GLN A 122 -8.04 -20.99 9.61
N ALA A 123 -8.84 -21.48 10.57
CA ALA A 123 -10.22 -21.06 10.71
C ALA A 123 -10.39 -19.56 11.02
N ASP A 124 -9.32 -18.89 11.52
CA ASP A 124 -9.32 -17.46 11.80
C ASP A 124 -8.88 -16.61 10.59
N GLU A 125 -8.64 -17.25 9.46
CA GLU A 125 -8.22 -16.56 8.23
C GLU A 125 -9.27 -15.55 7.80
N ARG A 126 -8.85 -14.28 7.69
CA ARG A 126 -9.70 -13.21 7.20
C ARG A 126 -9.64 -13.15 5.68
N PRO A 127 -10.78 -12.91 5.01
CA PRO A 127 -10.78 -12.69 3.57
C PRO A 127 -9.80 -11.58 3.19
N THR A 128 -8.92 -11.86 2.27
CA THR A 128 -8.08 -10.85 1.63
C THR A 128 -8.84 -10.30 0.43
N LEU A 129 -8.93 -8.98 0.33
CA LEU A 129 -9.43 -8.38 -0.90
C LEU A 129 -8.35 -8.54 -1.96
N PRO A 130 -8.65 -9.15 -3.11
CA PRO A 130 -7.68 -9.22 -4.19
C PRO A 130 -7.29 -7.80 -4.59
N GLN A 131 -5.99 -7.53 -4.67
CA GLN A 131 -5.54 -6.29 -5.30
C GLN A 131 -5.88 -6.38 -6.77
N LYS A 132 -6.74 -5.49 -7.23
CA LYS A 132 -7.00 -5.35 -8.66
C LYS A 132 -5.73 -4.82 -9.31
N VAL A 133 -5.09 -5.64 -10.11
CA VAL A 133 -3.80 -5.34 -10.73
C VAL A 133 -3.97 -5.01 -12.22
N SER A 134 -5.16 -5.18 -12.79
CA SER A 134 -5.41 -4.95 -14.22
C SER A 134 -6.63 -4.09 -14.49
N LEU A 135 -6.58 -3.37 -15.60
CA LEU A 135 -7.72 -2.62 -16.12
C LEU A 135 -8.75 -3.60 -16.73
N ASP A 136 -10.02 -3.44 -16.34
CA ASP A 136 -11.11 -4.16 -17.00
C ASP A 136 -11.43 -3.49 -18.33
N ASN A 137 -11.37 -4.27 -19.41
CA ASN A 137 -11.77 -3.85 -20.74
C ASN A 137 -11.10 -2.53 -21.19
N PRO A 138 -9.76 -2.47 -21.36
CA PRO A 138 -9.10 -1.29 -21.85
C PRO A 138 -9.60 -0.92 -23.24
N SER A 139 -9.78 0.37 -23.51
CA SER A 139 -10.22 0.86 -24.82
C SER A 139 -9.16 0.71 -25.92
N ALA A 140 -7.89 0.60 -25.53
CA ALA A 140 -6.77 0.33 -26.43
C ALA A 140 -5.68 -0.45 -25.69
N THR A 141 -5.00 -1.31 -26.43
CA THR A 141 -3.73 -1.94 -26.01
C THR A 141 -2.67 -1.49 -27.01
N LEU A 142 -1.60 -0.94 -26.49
CA LEU A 142 -0.50 -0.39 -27.30
C LEU A 142 0.76 -1.21 -27.02
N ASP A 143 1.52 -1.47 -28.06
CA ASP A 143 2.78 -2.19 -28.00
C ASP A 143 3.83 -1.40 -28.82
N TRP A 144 5.07 -1.38 -28.39
CA TRP A 144 6.18 -0.77 -29.14
C TRP A 144 6.74 -1.72 -30.23
N GLY A 145 6.32 -2.99 -30.25
CA GLY A 145 6.54 -3.91 -31.39
C GLY A 145 7.90 -4.60 -31.46
N SER A 146 8.81 -4.39 -30.49
CA SER A 146 10.12 -5.03 -30.45
C SER A 146 10.55 -5.38 -29.04
N ALA A 147 11.28 -6.49 -28.89
CA ALA A 147 11.86 -6.85 -27.60
C ALA A 147 13.05 -5.93 -27.28
N TYR A 148 13.18 -5.54 -26.04
CA TYR A 148 14.33 -4.85 -25.48
C TYR A 148 15.03 -5.76 -24.46
N THR A 149 16.33 -5.83 -24.52
CA THR A 149 17.13 -6.58 -23.54
C THR A 149 17.93 -5.60 -22.70
N PRO A 150 17.65 -5.50 -21.38
CA PRO A 150 18.36 -4.60 -20.50
C PRO A 150 19.86 -4.91 -20.42
N SER A 151 20.66 -3.89 -20.12
CA SER A 151 22.10 -4.05 -19.92
C SER A 151 22.37 -4.82 -18.62
N THR A 152 23.16 -5.87 -18.70
CA THR A 152 23.62 -6.64 -17.52
C THR A 152 24.80 -6.01 -16.78
N THR A 153 25.37 -4.92 -17.31
CA THR A 153 26.54 -4.24 -16.73
C THR A 153 26.18 -3.02 -15.89
N LYS A 154 24.93 -2.65 -15.85
CA LYS A 154 24.39 -1.50 -15.09
C LYS A 154 23.44 -2.01 -14.02
N SER A 155 23.40 -1.34 -12.87
CA SER A 155 22.42 -1.61 -11.81
C SER A 155 21.02 -1.18 -12.23
N ASP A 156 20.96 -0.08 -13.00
CA ASP A 156 19.73 0.50 -13.53
C ASP A 156 19.90 0.81 -15.00
N ASP A 157 18.97 0.34 -15.81
CA ASP A 157 18.94 0.61 -17.24
C ASP A 157 17.64 1.34 -17.59
N TYR A 158 17.79 2.60 -18.01
CA TYR A 158 16.67 3.45 -18.40
C TYR A 158 16.52 3.43 -19.90
N HIS A 159 15.37 2.98 -20.37
CA HIS A 159 15.04 2.96 -21.78
C HIS A 159 13.72 3.65 -22.06
N CYS A 160 13.64 4.42 -23.16
CA CYS A 160 12.43 5.09 -23.59
C CYS A 160 11.84 4.36 -24.80
N PHE A 161 10.54 4.12 -24.75
CA PHE A 161 9.78 3.59 -25.88
C PHE A 161 8.84 4.68 -26.40
N LEU A 162 8.89 4.94 -27.69
CA LEU A 162 7.98 5.85 -28.34
C LEU A 162 6.78 5.08 -28.88
N ILE A 163 5.60 5.42 -28.41
CA ILE A 163 4.34 4.77 -28.79
C ILE A 163 3.39 5.82 -29.36
N ASP A 164 3.00 5.66 -30.61
CA ASP A 164 1.95 6.49 -31.24
C ASP A 164 0.58 5.81 -30.99
N PRO A 165 -0.31 6.40 -30.18
CA PRO A 165 -1.64 5.84 -29.96
C PRO A 165 -2.58 6.00 -31.16
N LYS A 166 -2.16 6.68 -32.24
CA LYS A 166 -2.92 6.92 -33.50
C LYS A 166 -4.31 7.49 -33.30
N LEU A 167 -4.43 8.40 -32.32
CA LEU A 167 -5.70 9.05 -32.01
C LEU A 167 -6.22 9.86 -33.19
N GLN A 168 -7.49 9.65 -33.53
CA GLN A 168 -8.15 10.37 -34.63
C GLN A 168 -8.83 11.67 -34.18
N LYS A 169 -8.94 11.87 -32.88
CA LYS A 169 -9.54 13.02 -32.19
C LYS A 169 -8.98 13.14 -30.79
N ASP A 170 -9.16 14.29 -30.17
CA ASP A 170 -8.80 14.51 -28.77
C ASP A 170 -9.53 13.52 -27.88
N GLN A 171 -8.81 12.95 -26.92
CA GLN A 171 -9.32 11.99 -25.92
C GLN A 171 -8.66 12.24 -24.57
N ASP A 172 -9.41 12.00 -23.51
CA ASP A 172 -8.89 12.04 -22.15
C ASP A 172 -8.33 10.66 -21.76
N LEU A 173 -7.11 10.63 -21.24
CA LEU A 173 -6.53 9.45 -20.64
C LEU A 173 -7.02 9.35 -19.19
N ILE A 174 -7.95 8.44 -18.92
CA ILE A 174 -8.55 8.27 -17.59
C ILE A 174 -7.84 7.21 -16.74
N ALA A 175 -7.18 6.24 -17.37
CA ALA A 175 -6.40 5.21 -16.71
C ALA A 175 -5.45 4.54 -17.69
N TYR A 176 -4.36 4.02 -17.18
CA TYR A 176 -3.44 3.16 -17.93
C TYR A 176 -2.87 2.05 -17.03
N GLU A 177 -2.43 1.00 -17.65
CA GLU A 177 -1.71 -0.10 -17.04
C GLU A 177 -0.50 -0.44 -17.91
N VAL A 178 0.64 -0.66 -17.27
CA VAL A 178 1.83 -1.20 -17.95
C VAL A 178 1.92 -2.68 -17.61
N VAL A 179 1.93 -3.52 -18.62
CA VAL A 179 2.03 -4.98 -18.48
C VAL A 179 3.36 -5.44 -19.08
N PRO A 180 4.44 -5.44 -18.28
CA PRO A 180 5.72 -5.91 -18.76
C PRO A 180 5.72 -7.43 -18.92
N ASP A 181 6.37 -7.93 -19.95
CA ASP A 181 6.55 -9.35 -20.17
C ASP A 181 7.41 -10.00 -19.06
N GLN A 182 8.48 -9.31 -18.66
CA GLN A 182 9.37 -9.73 -17.58
C GLN A 182 9.22 -8.83 -16.36
N ARG A 183 8.24 -9.12 -15.51
CA ARG A 183 7.91 -8.29 -14.33
C ARG A 183 9.04 -8.14 -13.33
N HIS A 184 9.93 -9.12 -13.21
CA HIS A 184 11.06 -9.11 -12.30
C HIS A 184 12.21 -8.18 -12.75
N GLU A 185 12.20 -7.74 -14.02
CA GLU A 185 13.20 -6.82 -14.56
C GLU A 185 12.70 -5.38 -14.61
N VAL A 186 11.37 -5.16 -14.59
CA VAL A 186 10.79 -3.82 -14.70
C VAL A 186 10.44 -3.28 -13.32
N HIS A 187 11.29 -2.41 -12.79
CA HIS A 187 11.08 -1.80 -11.47
C HIS A 187 9.96 -0.75 -11.49
N HIS A 188 9.95 0.12 -12.49
CA HIS A 188 8.89 1.11 -12.69
C HIS A 188 8.79 1.52 -14.16
N ALA A 189 7.66 2.10 -14.53
CA ALA A 189 7.45 2.74 -15.82
C ALA A 189 6.89 4.14 -15.59
N LEU A 190 7.40 5.11 -16.33
CA LEU A 190 6.91 6.47 -16.35
C LEU A 190 6.32 6.76 -17.75
N ILE A 191 5.13 7.33 -17.77
CA ILE A 191 4.44 7.67 -19.01
C ILE A 191 4.39 9.19 -19.14
N PHE A 192 4.81 9.68 -20.29
CA PHE A 192 4.77 11.09 -20.64
C PHE A 192 4.01 11.25 -21.95
N SER A 193 3.24 12.33 -22.05
CA SER A 193 2.72 12.78 -23.33
C SER A 193 3.63 13.87 -23.90
N ALA A 194 3.94 13.79 -25.18
CA ALA A 194 4.74 14.78 -25.88
C ALA A 194 4.24 14.95 -27.31
N PRO A 195 4.43 16.13 -27.95
CA PRO A 195 4.26 16.26 -29.37
C PRO A 195 5.15 15.26 -30.12
N MET A 196 4.67 14.67 -31.19
CA MET A 196 5.39 13.64 -31.95
C MET A 196 6.79 14.12 -32.40
N SER A 197 6.91 15.39 -32.81
CA SER A 197 8.20 16.01 -33.19
C SER A 197 9.23 15.95 -32.07
N ASP A 198 8.81 16.22 -30.84
CA ASP A 198 9.70 16.28 -29.69
C ASP A 198 10.07 14.86 -29.21
N ALA A 199 9.13 13.94 -29.32
CA ALA A 199 9.35 12.53 -28.99
C ALA A 199 10.35 11.90 -29.97
N GLN A 200 10.19 12.09 -31.25
CA GLN A 200 11.10 11.60 -32.31
C GLN A 200 12.51 12.18 -32.19
N ALA A 201 12.64 13.46 -31.83
CA ALA A 201 13.94 14.07 -31.60
C ALA A 201 14.72 13.48 -30.45
N LYS A 202 14.02 12.97 -29.43
CA LYS A 202 14.63 12.30 -28.25
C LYS A 202 14.91 10.81 -28.47
N ASP A 203 14.13 10.17 -29.33
CA ASP A 203 14.34 8.76 -29.68
C ASP A 203 15.59 8.59 -30.60
N ALA A 204 15.97 9.65 -31.30
CA ALA A 204 17.13 9.69 -32.18
C ALA A 204 18.46 10.08 -31.49
N ALA A 205 18.41 10.42 -30.19
CA ALA A 205 19.57 10.88 -29.40
C ALA A 205 20.10 9.77 -28.49
#